data_8adc98f80774d6f6a957a92a9454d1f0
#
_entry.id   8adc98f80774d6f6a957a92a9454d1f0
#
_cell.length_a   1.000
_cell.length_b   1.000
_cell.length_c   1.000
_cell.angle_alpha   90.00
_cell.angle_beta   90.00
_cell.angle_gamma   90.00
#
_symmetry.space_group_name_H-M   'P 1'
#
loop_
_entity.id
_entity.type
_entity.pdbx_description
1 polymer ?
#
loop_
_entity_poly.entity_id
_entity_poly.type
_entity_poly.pdbx_seq_one_letter_code
_entity_poly.pdbx_strand_id
1 'polypeptide(L)'
;MTLLCLAGYEKGHEFLRECKRQGATVLLLTSLSLKEKAHWPLESIDEIFYMPDKDHVWNREDTIKAVSFLARTRELDRIVALDDFDVEIAATLREHLRIPGMGETTVRYFRDKLAMRMAAREAGIPVPDFAHVLNYGRLQSFLNDVAPPWVLKPRSMAGAIGIKKVRSAEEFWPMVEGLGDLQSQYLVERFVPGGIFHVDTIVYEKQVRFAIASGYGRPPMEVSHEGGVFTTRILERDADLTRRLLAVNERVMAAFGHVRGVSHTEFIQARASGEILFLETSARVGGAHIAELVEAATGLNLWAEWAKVELAAGKTAYEPPPPRQDYAGLLVSLARQERPDTSAYTDPEIVWRMDRPHHVGLIVRSLDPRRVSELLASYVERVQRDFQAYLAPKDKPSS
;
A
#
# COMPACT_ATOMS: atom_id res chain seq x y z
N MET A 1 -12.06 24.97 -2.31
CA MET A 1 -12.06 23.65 -2.96
C MET A 1 -12.69 22.63 -2.02
N THR A 2 -13.62 21.83 -2.53
CA THR A 2 -14.31 20.80 -1.76
C THR A 2 -13.79 19.42 -2.18
N LEU A 3 -13.27 18.66 -1.21
CA LEU A 3 -12.82 17.29 -1.40
C LEU A 3 -13.80 16.33 -0.75
N LEU A 4 -14.23 15.31 -1.50
CA LEU A 4 -14.89 14.12 -0.96
C LEU A 4 -13.84 13.03 -0.76
N CYS A 5 -13.52 12.74 0.50
CA CYS A 5 -12.59 11.70 0.89
C CYS A 5 -13.37 10.39 1.14
N LEU A 6 -12.96 9.31 0.51
CA LEU A 6 -13.54 7.97 0.70
C LEU A 6 -12.61 7.15 1.59
N ALA A 7 -13.15 6.60 2.67
CA ALA A 7 -12.40 5.78 3.61
C ALA A 7 -13.26 4.65 4.18
N GLY A 8 -13.26 3.50 3.52
CA GLY A 8 -13.92 2.28 4.00
C GLY A 8 -13.29 1.75 5.30
N TYR A 9 -12.02 2.08 5.54
CA TYR A 9 -11.26 1.81 6.76
C TYR A 9 -10.78 3.13 7.39
N GLU A 10 -10.51 3.13 8.70
CA GLU A 10 -9.98 4.29 9.41
C GLU A 10 -8.52 4.58 9.00
N LYS A 11 -8.33 5.50 8.06
CA LYS A 11 -7.03 5.91 7.51
C LYS A 11 -7.03 7.37 7.04
N GLY A 12 -5.84 7.92 6.83
CA GLY A 12 -5.68 9.22 6.19
C GLY A 12 -5.92 10.42 7.09
N HIS A 13 -5.81 10.29 8.41
CA HIS A 13 -6.02 11.40 9.35
C HIS A 13 -5.18 12.62 9.00
N GLU A 14 -3.88 12.43 8.69
CA GLU A 14 -3.01 13.56 8.32
C GLU A 14 -3.36 14.17 6.95
N PHE A 15 -3.91 13.39 6.02
CA PHE A 15 -4.48 13.91 4.77
C PHE A 15 -5.65 14.87 5.05
N LEU A 16 -6.60 14.44 5.89
CA LEU A 16 -7.76 15.26 6.27
C LEU A 16 -7.33 16.53 7.01
N ARG A 17 -6.40 16.41 7.95
CA ARG A 17 -5.84 17.55 8.70
C ARG A 17 -5.16 18.54 7.77
N GLU A 18 -4.36 18.07 6.83
CA GLU A 18 -3.67 18.96 5.88
C GLU A 18 -4.65 19.63 4.93
N CYS A 19 -5.65 18.93 4.40
CA CYS A 19 -6.71 19.55 3.59
C CYS A 19 -7.36 20.71 4.35
N LYS A 20 -7.69 20.52 5.62
CA LYS A 20 -8.30 21.56 6.45
C LYS A 20 -7.35 22.72 6.73
N ARG A 21 -6.06 22.46 7.01
CA ARG A 21 -5.01 23.49 7.17
C ARG A 21 -4.85 24.37 5.93
N GLN A 22 -5.03 23.80 4.75
CA GLN A 22 -4.98 24.51 3.47
C GLN A 22 -6.30 25.21 3.10
N GLY A 23 -7.29 25.23 4.01
CA GLY A 23 -8.56 25.94 3.82
C GLY A 23 -9.56 25.22 2.90
N ALA A 24 -9.40 23.93 2.68
CA ALA A 24 -10.36 23.14 1.92
C ALA A 24 -11.61 22.81 2.74
N THR A 25 -12.73 22.60 2.06
CA THR A 25 -13.91 21.94 2.62
C THR A 25 -13.70 20.43 2.50
N VAL A 26 -13.73 19.74 3.63
CA VAL A 26 -13.45 18.31 3.74
C VAL A 26 -14.74 17.55 4.04
N LEU A 27 -15.18 16.75 3.10
CA LEU A 27 -16.31 15.81 3.25
C LEU A 27 -15.75 14.41 3.36
N LEU A 28 -16.14 13.65 4.37
CA LEU A 28 -15.74 12.26 4.58
C LEU A 28 -16.92 11.32 4.32
N LEU A 29 -16.76 10.39 3.38
CA LEU A 29 -17.65 9.25 3.20
C LEU A 29 -16.96 8.00 3.75
N THR A 30 -17.56 7.36 4.76
CA THR A 30 -16.97 6.22 5.45
C THR A 30 -17.99 5.12 5.72
N SER A 31 -17.51 3.94 6.14
CA SER A 31 -18.37 2.79 6.48
C SER A 31 -19.22 3.05 7.72
N LEU A 32 -20.48 2.64 7.67
CA LEU A 32 -21.39 2.74 8.82
C LEU A 32 -20.88 1.91 10.00
N SER A 33 -20.23 0.78 9.75
CA SER A 33 -19.60 -0.06 10.78
C SER A 33 -18.49 0.63 11.58
N LEU A 34 -17.95 1.75 11.10
CA LEU A 34 -16.94 2.57 11.78
C LEU A 34 -17.51 3.70 12.63
N LYS A 35 -18.81 3.96 12.56
CA LYS A 35 -19.44 5.15 13.19
C LYS A 35 -19.11 5.30 14.67
N GLU A 36 -19.16 4.21 15.41
CA GLU A 36 -18.93 4.22 16.87
C GLU A 36 -17.51 3.74 17.26
N LYS A 37 -16.67 3.41 16.27
CA LYS A 37 -15.37 2.79 16.52
C LYS A 37 -14.20 3.65 16.10
N ALA A 38 -14.35 4.41 15.02
CA ALA A 38 -13.27 5.19 14.44
C ALA A 38 -13.07 6.52 15.17
N HIS A 39 -11.81 6.92 15.30
CA HIS A 39 -11.39 8.15 15.97
C HIS A 39 -11.00 9.21 14.92
N TRP A 40 -11.94 9.58 14.07
CA TRP A 40 -11.72 10.59 13.03
C TRP A 40 -11.30 11.94 13.61
N PRO A 41 -10.41 12.72 12.92
CA PRO A 41 -10.05 14.07 13.32
C PRO A 41 -11.19 15.04 12.99
N LEU A 42 -12.23 15.04 13.86
CA LEU A 42 -13.50 15.75 13.65
C LEU A 42 -13.30 17.25 13.42
N GLU A 43 -12.25 17.82 14.03
CA GLU A 43 -11.87 19.22 13.86
C GLU A 43 -11.42 19.56 12.42
N SER A 44 -11.11 18.53 11.64
CA SER A 44 -10.61 18.66 10.26
C SER A 44 -11.61 18.19 9.21
N ILE A 45 -12.84 17.89 9.60
CA ILE A 45 -13.90 17.38 8.72
C ILE A 45 -15.13 18.28 8.84
N ASP A 46 -15.60 18.78 7.71
CA ASP A 46 -16.80 19.65 7.71
C ASP A 46 -18.09 18.83 7.80
N GLU A 47 -18.16 17.70 7.10
CA GLU A 47 -19.32 16.79 7.18
C GLU A 47 -18.86 15.32 7.03
N ILE A 48 -19.51 14.41 7.77
CA ILE A 48 -19.29 12.97 7.67
C ILE A 48 -20.57 12.29 7.19
N PHE A 49 -20.42 11.41 6.19
CA PHE A 49 -21.47 10.57 5.64
C PHE A 49 -21.13 9.10 5.86
N TYR A 50 -22.11 8.31 6.23
CA TYR A 50 -21.94 6.89 6.52
C TYR A 50 -22.65 6.04 5.48
N MET A 51 -21.89 5.20 4.75
CA MET A 51 -22.44 4.23 3.82
C MET A 51 -22.71 2.90 4.53
N PRO A 52 -23.88 2.29 4.35
CA PRO A 52 -24.10 0.90 4.73
C PRO A 52 -23.06 0.00 4.09
N ASP A 53 -22.45 -0.85 4.89
CA ASP A 53 -21.38 -1.74 4.46
C ASP A 53 -21.57 -3.16 4.96
N LYS A 54 -20.98 -4.11 4.24
CA LYS A 54 -20.78 -5.48 4.69
C LYS A 54 -19.28 -5.76 4.63
N ASP A 55 -18.65 -5.96 5.77
CA ASP A 55 -17.20 -6.15 5.87
C ASP A 55 -16.40 -5.02 5.18
N HIS A 56 -16.80 -3.76 5.41
CA HIS A 56 -16.25 -2.55 4.79
C HIS A 56 -16.44 -2.43 3.26
N VAL A 57 -17.22 -3.30 2.65
CA VAL A 57 -17.55 -3.23 1.22
C VAL A 57 -18.88 -2.53 1.02
N TRP A 58 -18.88 -1.45 0.24
CA TRP A 58 -20.07 -0.67 -0.09
C TRP A 58 -20.76 -1.20 -1.36
N ASN A 59 -22.10 -1.10 -1.39
CA ASN A 59 -22.81 -1.35 -2.65
C ASN A 59 -22.51 -0.24 -3.64
N ARG A 60 -22.01 -0.61 -4.84
CA ARG A 60 -21.58 0.34 -5.87
C ARG A 60 -22.70 1.28 -6.33
N GLU A 61 -23.90 0.72 -6.62
CA GLU A 61 -25.03 1.52 -7.12
C GLU A 61 -25.55 2.49 -6.06
N ASP A 62 -25.65 2.04 -4.82
CA ASP A 62 -26.12 2.87 -3.71
C ASP A 62 -25.12 3.99 -3.41
N THR A 63 -23.82 3.71 -3.52
CA THR A 63 -22.78 4.73 -3.37
C THR A 63 -22.88 5.80 -4.47
N ILE A 64 -23.07 5.39 -5.73
CA ILE A 64 -23.29 6.34 -6.84
C ILE A 64 -24.51 7.21 -6.57
N LYS A 65 -25.65 6.62 -6.17
CA LYS A 65 -26.88 7.36 -5.86
C LYS A 65 -26.68 8.35 -4.70
N ALA A 66 -26.04 7.91 -3.63
CA ALA A 66 -25.80 8.73 -2.44
C ALA A 66 -24.89 9.94 -2.77
N VAL A 67 -23.77 9.71 -3.45
CA VAL A 67 -22.84 10.80 -3.81
C VAL A 67 -23.45 11.73 -4.88
N SER A 68 -24.23 11.18 -5.83
CA SER A 68 -24.96 12.01 -6.79
C SER A 68 -26.03 12.88 -6.12
N PHE A 69 -26.70 12.37 -5.07
CA PHE A 69 -27.62 13.17 -4.26
C PHE A 69 -26.89 14.30 -3.51
N LEU A 70 -25.75 13.98 -2.90
CA LEU A 70 -24.89 14.96 -2.24
C LEU A 70 -24.46 16.07 -3.21
N ALA A 71 -24.06 15.71 -4.42
CA ALA A 71 -23.61 16.65 -5.44
C ALA A 71 -24.69 17.60 -5.97
N ARG A 72 -26.00 17.38 -5.65
CA ARG A 72 -27.07 18.32 -6.01
C ARG A 72 -26.97 19.66 -5.30
N THR A 73 -26.38 19.67 -4.11
CA THR A 73 -26.33 20.85 -3.24
C THR A 73 -24.91 21.24 -2.85
N ARG A 74 -23.91 20.44 -3.25
CA ARG A 74 -22.47 20.68 -2.97
C ARG A 74 -21.67 20.53 -4.24
N GLU A 75 -20.86 21.49 -4.54
CA GLU A 75 -19.86 21.39 -5.60
C GLU A 75 -18.69 20.53 -5.10
N LEU A 76 -18.39 19.43 -5.82
CA LEU A 76 -17.29 18.52 -5.51
C LEU A 76 -16.15 18.75 -6.51
N ASP A 77 -15.03 19.27 -6.03
CA ASP A 77 -13.86 19.52 -6.89
C ASP A 77 -12.98 18.28 -7.05
N ARG A 78 -12.89 17.43 -5.99
CA ARG A 78 -12.06 16.23 -5.95
C ARG A 78 -12.76 15.10 -5.22
N ILE A 79 -12.46 13.87 -5.65
CA ILE A 79 -12.80 12.63 -4.93
C ILE A 79 -11.51 11.86 -4.72
N VAL A 80 -11.16 11.56 -3.47
CA VAL A 80 -9.90 10.90 -3.10
C VAL A 80 -10.20 9.65 -2.27
N ALA A 81 -9.69 8.50 -2.71
CA ALA A 81 -9.75 7.26 -1.94
C ALA A 81 -8.53 7.16 -1.03
N LEU A 82 -8.76 7.07 0.28
CA LEU A 82 -7.68 7.00 1.29
C LEU A 82 -7.20 5.56 1.54
N ASP A 83 -7.87 4.57 0.95
CA ASP A 83 -7.50 3.15 1.03
C ASP A 83 -7.55 2.46 -0.33
N ASP A 84 -6.81 1.35 -0.46
CA ASP A 84 -6.79 0.50 -1.67
C ASP A 84 -8.17 -0.03 -2.07
N PHE A 85 -9.02 -0.32 -1.09
CA PHE A 85 -10.33 -0.91 -1.34
C PHE A 85 -11.33 0.11 -1.90
N ASP A 86 -11.06 1.41 -1.73
CA ASP A 86 -11.95 2.49 -2.16
C ASP A 86 -11.56 3.10 -3.51
N VAL A 87 -10.39 2.73 -4.08
CA VAL A 87 -9.88 3.38 -5.31
C VAL A 87 -10.77 3.12 -6.53
N GLU A 88 -11.38 1.93 -6.63
CA GLU A 88 -12.26 1.58 -7.75
C GLU A 88 -13.58 2.35 -7.68
N ILE A 89 -14.20 2.44 -6.50
CA ILE A 89 -15.44 3.22 -6.35
C ILE A 89 -15.18 4.72 -6.52
N ALA A 90 -14.01 5.23 -6.09
CA ALA A 90 -13.61 6.61 -6.34
C ALA A 90 -13.47 6.90 -7.84
N ALA A 91 -12.88 5.96 -8.60
CA ALA A 91 -12.77 6.08 -10.05
C ALA A 91 -14.15 6.09 -10.74
N THR A 92 -15.05 5.20 -10.34
CA THR A 92 -16.44 5.18 -10.80
C THR A 92 -17.14 6.52 -10.56
N LEU A 93 -17.04 7.06 -9.36
CA LEU A 93 -17.67 8.33 -8.99
C LEU A 93 -17.09 9.50 -9.78
N ARG A 94 -15.76 9.54 -9.98
CA ARG A 94 -15.11 10.58 -10.80
C ARG A 94 -15.63 10.56 -12.25
N GLU A 95 -15.70 9.38 -12.86
CA GLU A 95 -16.22 9.27 -14.22
C GLU A 95 -17.72 9.60 -14.31
N HIS A 96 -18.53 9.10 -13.36
CA HIS A 96 -19.96 9.36 -13.33
C HIS A 96 -20.30 10.85 -13.17
N LEU A 97 -19.59 11.53 -12.24
CA LEU A 97 -19.82 12.96 -11.94
C LEU A 97 -18.94 13.91 -12.76
N ARG A 98 -18.10 13.40 -13.67
CA ARG A 98 -17.17 14.18 -14.49
C ARG A 98 -16.17 15.00 -13.66
N ILE A 99 -15.77 14.46 -12.51
CA ILE A 99 -14.74 15.05 -11.64
C ILE A 99 -13.35 14.59 -12.12
N PRO A 100 -12.38 15.50 -12.29
CA PRO A 100 -11.04 15.14 -12.75
C PRO A 100 -10.31 14.20 -11.78
N GLY A 101 -9.62 13.20 -12.34
CA GLY A 101 -8.80 12.24 -11.58
C GLY A 101 -8.64 10.92 -12.32
N MET A 102 -8.08 9.94 -11.64
CA MET A 102 -7.89 8.59 -12.17
C MET A 102 -9.24 7.90 -12.38
N GLY A 103 -9.54 7.51 -13.62
CA GLY A 103 -10.75 6.81 -14.00
C GLY A 103 -10.64 5.28 -13.89
N GLU A 104 -11.73 4.58 -14.25
CA GLU A 104 -11.87 3.13 -14.06
C GLU A 104 -10.84 2.30 -14.85
N THR A 105 -10.41 2.75 -16.01
CA THR A 105 -9.39 2.05 -16.80
C THR A 105 -8.02 2.14 -16.11
N THR A 106 -7.62 3.33 -15.71
CA THR A 106 -6.28 3.58 -15.13
C THR A 106 -6.17 3.00 -13.72
N VAL A 107 -7.22 3.07 -12.90
CA VAL A 107 -7.20 2.58 -11.52
C VAL A 107 -6.86 1.10 -11.43
N ARG A 108 -7.20 0.31 -12.45
CA ARG A 108 -6.89 -1.12 -12.51
C ARG A 108 -5.39 -1.40 -12.44
N TYR A 109 -4.56 -0.51 -12.99
CA TYR A 109 -3.11 -0.63 -12.90
C TYR A 109 -2.55 -0.37 -11.49
N PHE A 110 -3.38 0.11 -10.57
CA PHE A 110 -3.03 0.34 -9.17
C PHE A 110 -3.81 -0.56 -8.20
N ARG A 111 -4.61 -1.50 -8.72
CA ARG A 111 -5.46 -2.38 -7.90
C ARG A 111 -5.44 -3.84 -8.34
N ASP A 112 -5.45 -4.11 -9.64
CA ASP A 112 -5.56 -5.45 -10.23
C ASP A 112 -4.18 -5.97 -10.64
N LYS A 113 -3.64 -6.94 -9.90
CA LYS A 113 -2.31 -7.52 -10.16
C LYS A 113 -2.14 -8.09 -11.57
N LEU A 114 -3.21 -8.65 -12.17
CA LEU A 114 -3.14 -9.14 -13.55
C LEU A 114 -3.01 -7.96 -14.54
N ALA A 115 -3.79 -6.90 -14.37
CA ALA A 115 -3.67 -5.70 -15.19
C ALA A 115 -2.28 -5.05 -15.02
N MET A 116 -1.75 -4.98 -13.78
CA MET A 116 -0.39 -4.53 -13.49
C MET A 116 0.66 -5.33 -14.24
N ARG A 117 0.57 -6.68 -14.22
CA ARG A 117 1.52 -7.57 -14.92
C ARG A 117 1.50 -7.35 -16.42
N MET A 118 0.30 -7.25 -17.00
CA MET A 118 0.13 -7.05 -18.44
C MET A 118 0.72 -5.70 -18.87
N ALA A 119 0.34 -4.61 -18.22
CA ALA A 119 0.82 -3.27 -18.55
C ALA A 119 2.34 -3.12 -18.33
N ALA A 120 2.90 -3.69 -17.25
CA ALA A 120 4.34 -3.67 -17.02
C ALA A 120 5.10 -4.42 -18.11
N ARG A 121 4.63 -5.62 -18.49
CA ARG A 121 5.25 -6.42 -19.56
C ARG A 121 5.19 -5.72 -20.91
N GLU A 122 4.06 -5.10 -21.27
CA GLU A 122 3.91 -4.30 -22.49
C GLU A 122 4.87 -3.10 -22.51
N ALA A 123 5.14 -2.50 -21.37
CA ALA A 123 6.10 -1.41 -21.21
C ALA A 123 7.57 -1.89 -21.09
N GLY A 124 7.83 -3.19 -21.25
CA GLY A 124 9.17 -3.78 -21.12
C GLY A 124 9.74 -3.71 -19.70
N ILE A 125 8.89 -3.61 -18.68
CA ILE A 125 9.27 -3.67 -17.26
C ILE A 125 9.27 -5.14 -16.84
N PRO A 126 10.38 -5.67 -16.29
CA PRO A 126 10.46 -7.06 -15.87
C PRO A 126 9.43 -7.40 -14.78
N VAL A 127 8.74 -8.53 -14.95
CA VAL A 127 7.78 -9.11 -14.02
C VAL A 127 8.01 -10.62 -13.92
N PRO A 128 7.60 -11.29 -12.84
CA PRO A 128 7.56 -12.74 -12.82
C PRO A 128 6.70 -13.29 -13.97
N ASP A 129 7.06 -14.45 -14.55
CA ASP A 129 6.18 -15.14 -15.49
C ASP A 129 4.83 -15.40 -14.84
N PHE A 130 3.74 -15.18 -15.59
CA PHE A 130 2.38 -15.27 -15.02
C PHE A 130 1.36 -15.75 -16.03
N ALA A 131 0.27 -16.32 -15.51
CA ALA A 131 -0.93 -16.65 -16.27
C ALA A 131 -2.21 -16.28 -15.49
N HIS A 132 -3.26 -15.89 -16.21
CA HIS A 132 -4.59 -15.71 -15.66
C HIS A 132 -5.23 -17.06 -15.36
N VAL A 133 -5.80 -17.25 -14.19
CA VAL A 133 -6.52 -18.49 -13.82
C VAL A 133 -7.89 -18.51 -14.47
N LEU A 134 -7.92 -18.83 -15.77
CA LEU A 134 -9.13 -18.86 -16.59
C LEU A 134 -9.12 -19.97 -17.63
N ASN A 135 -8.24 -19.92 -18.61
CA ASN A 135 -8.17 -20.90 -19.68
C ASN A 135 -7.24 -22.05 -19.32
N TYR A 136 -7.78 -23.26 -19.13
CA TYR A 136 -7.03 -24.42 -18.65
C TYR A 136 -5.91 -24.86 -19.59
N GLY A 137 -6.09 -24.72 -20.91
CA GLY A 137 -5.02 -24.99 -21.87
C GLY A 137 -3.82 -24.06 -21.69
N ARG A 138 -4.06 -22.75 -21.49
CA ARG A 138 -3.01 -21.77 -21.20
C ARG A 138 -2.37 -22.00 -19.82
N LEU A 139 -3.16 -22.41 -18.83
CA LEU A 139 -2.62 -22.76 -17.52
C LEU A 139 -1.71 -23.99 -17.62
N GLN A 140 -2.14 -25.03 -18.34
CA GLN A 140 -1.31 -26.22 -18.54
C GLN A 140 0.00 -25.88 -19.28
N SER A 141 -0.05 -25.04 -20.31
CA SER A 141 1.16 -24.54 -20.98
C SER A 141 2.07 -23.81 -20.00
N PHE A 142 1.52 -22.89 -19.19
CA PHE A 142 2.30 -22.19 -18.17
C PHE A 142 2.99 -23.13 -17.18
N LEU A 143 2.27 -24.14 -16.69
CA LEU A 143 2.84 -25.14 -15.75
C LEU A 143 3.93 -26.01 -16.38
N ASN A 144 3.85 -26.25 -17.68
CA ASN A 144 4.87 -27.00 -18.41
C ASN A 144 6.12 -26.16 -18.67
N ASP A 145 5.95 -24.86 -18.98
CA ASP A 145 7.03 -23.96 -19.39
C ASP A 145 7.74 -23.33 -18.18
N VAL A 146 7.06 -23.16 -17.06
CA VAL A 146 7.56 -22.48 -15.87
C VAL A 146 7.70 -23.48 -14.72
N ALA A 147 8.94 -23.76 -14.33
CA ALA A 147 9.23 -24.66 -13.22
C ALA A 147 8.65 -24.18 -11.88
N PRO A 148 8.10 -25.08 -11.03
CA PRO A 148 7.65 -24.73 -9.68
C PRO A 148 8.82 -24.32 -8.77
N PRO A 149 8.56 -23.69 -7.60
CA PRO A 149 7.23 -23.42 -7.08
C PRO A 149 6.57 -22.22 -7.76
N TRP A 150 5.24 -22.21 -7.73
CA TRP A 150 4.43 -21.08 -8.21
C TRP A 150 3.74 -20.37 -7.05
N VAL A 151 3.16 -19.21 -7.34
CA VAL A 151 2.32 -18.43 -6.42
C VAL A 151 0.95 -18.27 -7.05
N LEU A 152 -0.06 -18.85 -6.42
CA LEU A 152 -1.47 -18.63 -6.73
C LEU A 152 -1.98 -17.49 -5.84
N LYS A 153 -2.48 -16.39 -6.42
CA LYS A 153 -2.89 -15.22 -5.65
C LYS A 153 -4.12 -14.50 -6.24
N PRO A 154 -4.96 -13.89 -5.38
CA PRO A 154 -6.06 -13.06 -5.85
C PRO A 154 -5.53 -11.79 -6.52
N ARG A 155 -6.26 -11.31 -7.54
CA ARG A 155 -5.89 -10.13 -8.34
C ARG A 155 -6.01 -8.84 -7.53
N SER A 156 -7.03 -8.70 -6.69
CA SER A 156 -7.40 -7.43 -6.06
C SER A 156 -7.39 -7.45 -4.53
N MET A 157 -6.57 -8.30 -3.90
CA MET A 157 -6.35 -8.29 -2.44
C MET A 157 -5.04 -7.62 -2.08
N ALA A 158 -4.93 -7.13 -0.83
CA ALA A 158 -3.76 -6.47 -0.27
C ALA A 158 -3.21 -7.27 0.94
N GLY A 159 -1.98 -6.96 1.40
CA GLY A 159 -1.41 -7.50 2.62
C GLY A 159 -1.11 -9.01 2.59
N ALA A 160 -0.76 -9.55 1.45
CA ALA A 160 -0.48 -10.98 1.23
C ALA A 160 -1.66 -11.93 1.52
N ILE A 161 -2.89 -11.42 1.64
CA ILE A 161 -4.09 -12.22 1.90
C ILE A 161 -4.42 -13.11 0.71
N GLY A 162 -4.70 -14.40 0.98
CA GLY A 162 -5.11 -15.36 -0.03
C GLY A 162 -3.99 -15.83 -0.97
N ILE A 163 -2.74 -15.43 -0.73
CA ILE A 163 -1.57 -15.87 -1.50
C ILE A 163 -1.19 -17.29 -1.06
N LYS A 164 -1.04 -18.20 -2.01
CA LYS A 164 -0.63 -19.58 -1.76
C LYS A 164 0.59 -19.95 -2.59
N LYS A 165 1.61 -20.51 -1.94
CA LYS A 165 2.77 -21.11 -2.62
C LYS A 165 2.43 -22.55 -3.00
N VAL A 166 2.62 -22.91 -4.27
CA VAL A 166 2.25 -24.18 -4.88
C VAL A 166 3.51 -24.87 -5.39
N ARG A 167 3.74 -26.10 -5.01
CA ARG A 167 5.00 -26.81 -5.29
C ARG A 167 4.94 -27.79 -6.45
N SER A 168 3.72 -28.18 -6.87
CA SER A 168 3.54 -29.11 -7.97
C SER A 168 2.19 -28.93 -8.67
N ALA A 169 2.01 -29.53 -9.84
CA ALA A 169 0.74 -29.52 -10.56
C ALA A 169 -0.37 -30.25 -9.80
N GLU A 170 0.00 -31.31 -9.05
CA GLU A 170 -0.91 -32.06 -8.21
C GLU A 170 -1.48 -31.22 -7.06
N GLU A 171 -0.71 -30.25 -6.54
CA GLU A 171 -1.21 -29.27 -5.58
C GLU A 171 -2.03 -28.16 -6.26
N PHE A 172 -1.64 -27.75 -7.49
CA PHE A 172 -2.22 -26.61 -8.20
C PHE A 172 -3.69 -26.85 -8.59
N TRP A 173 -3.97 -27.95 -9.28
CA TRP A 173 -5.30 -28.19 -9.84
C TRP A 173 -6.41 -28.29 -8.80
N PRO A 174 -6.25 -29.02 -7.68
CA PRO A 174 -7.26 -29.02 -6.62
C PRO A 174 -7.50 -27.63 -6.00
N MET A 175 -6.45 -26.80 -5.90
CA MET A 175 -6.61 -25.42 -5.41
C MET A 175 -7.43 -24.57 -6.39
N VAL A 176 -7.18 -24.71 -7.69
CA VAL A 176 -7.93 -23.98 -8.73
C VAL A 176 -9.39 -24.46 -8.76
N GLU A 177 -9.63 -25.78 -8.73
CA GLU A 177 -10.99 -26.33 -8.68
C GLU A 177 -11.75 -25.83 -7.44
N GLY A 178 -11.09 -25.78 -6.29
CA GLY A 178 -11.67 -25.26 -5.04
C GLY A 178 -12.07 -23.79 -5.08
N LEU A 179 -11.56 -23.00 -6.04
CA LEU A 179 -11.99 -21.60 -6.25
C LEU A 179 -13.37 -21.51 -6.92
N GLY A 180 -13.83 -22.54 -7.62
CA GLY A 180 -15.12 -22.51 -8.34
C GLY A 180 -15.22 -21.31 -9.29
N ASP A 181 -16.29 -20.53 -9.17
CA ASP A 181 -16.55 -19.34 -10.01
C ASP A 181 -15.58 -18.17 -9.72
N LEU A 182 -14.78 -18.23 -8.66
CA LEU A 182 -13.80 -17.20 -8.31
C LEU A 182 -12.48 -17.33 -9.10
N GLN A 183 -12.30 -18.39 -9.89
CA GLN A 183 -11.05 -18.64 -10.63
C GLN A 183 -10.57 -17.43 -11.42
N SER A 184 -11.46 -16.76 -12.14
CA SER A 184 -11.12 -15.57 -12.93
C SER A 184 -10.60 -14.38 -12.10
N GLN A 185 -10.77 -14.41 -10.79
CA GLN A 185 -10.25 -13.40 -9.86
C GLN A 185 -8.84 -13.72 -9.37
N TYR A 186 -8.19 -14.76 -9.91
CA TYR A 186 -6.86 -15.19 -9.53
C TYR A 186 -5.88 -15.17 -10.71
N LEU A 187 -4.62 -15.06 -10.37
CA LEU A 187 -3.50 -15.31 -11.28
C LEU A 187 -2.52 -16.30 -10.62
N VAL A 188 -1.78 -17.00 -11.45
CA VAL A 188 -0.61 -17.78 -11.05
C VAL A 188 0.64 -17.12 -11.60
N GLU A 189 1.71 -17.11 -10.82
CA GLU A 189 3.00 -16.61 -11.26
C GLU A 189 4.17 -17.45 -10.74
N ARG A 190 5.31 -17.36 -11.40
CA ARG A 190 6.55 -17.98 -10.93
C ARG A 190 6.93 -17.41 -9.57
N PHE A 191 7.22 -18.28 -8.60
CA PHE A 191 7.83 -17.85 -7.35
C PHE A 191 9.29 -17.47 -7.59
N VAL A 192 9.65 -16.26 -7.25
CA VAL A 192 11.01 -15.74 -7.39
C VAL A 192 11.63 -15.59 -6.01
N PRO A 193 12.67 -16.38 -5.65
CA PRO A 193 13.41 -16.17 -4.42
C PRO A 193 14.24 -14.88 -4.49
N GLY A 194 14.10 -14.00 -3.48
CA GLY A 194 14.85 -12.73 -3.48
C GLY A 194 14.52 -11.83 -2.32
N GLY A 195 15.17 -10.68 -2.28
CA GLY A 195 14.84 -9.59 -1.36
C GLY A 195 13.65 -8.80 -1.89
N ILE A 196 12.76 -8.41 -0.99
CA ILE A 196 11.60 -7.56 -1.33
C ILE A 196 11.91 -6.12 -0.91
N PHE A 197 11.59 -5.20 -1.80
CA PHE A 197 11.83 -3.76 -1.65
C PHE A 197 10.57 -2.99 -1.98
N HIS A 198 10.46 -1.77 -1.45
CA HIS A 198 9.40 -0.86 -1.84
C HIS A 198 9.93 0.54 -2.14
N VAL A 199 9.21 1.23 -2.99
CA VAL A 199 9.45 2.64 -3.29
C VAL A 199 8.17 3.42 -3.02
N ASP A 200 8.28 4.41 -2.15
CA ASP A 200 7.21 5.34 -1.83
C ASP A 200 7.43 6.65 -2.59
N THR A 201 6.40 7.10 -3.30
CA THR A 201 6.55 8.13 -4.33
C THR A 201 5.49 9.21 -4.21
N ILE A 202 5.87 10.45 -4.49
CA ILE A 202 4.95 11.57 -4.74
C ILE A 202 5.04 11.91 -6.24
N VAL A 203 3.90 11.88 -6.93
CA VAL A 203 3.79 12.22 -8.33
C VAL A 203 2.93 13.49 -8.48
N TYR A 204 3.40 14.43 -9.27
CA TYR A 204 2.63 15.61 -9.64
C TYR A 204 2.82 15.92 -11.13
N GLU A 205 1.70 16.03 -11.85
CA GLU A 205 1.65 16.28 -13.30
C GLU A 205 2.52 15.30 -14.09
N LYS A 206 2.36 13.99 -13.81
CA LYS A 206 3.09 12.85 -14.41
C LYS A 206 4.59 12.83 -14.12
N GLN A 207 5.08 13.68 -13.24
CA GLN A 207 6.49 13.73 -12.86
C GLN A 207 6.65 13.24 -11.42
N VAL A 208 7.61 12.38 -11.20
CA VAL A 208 8.03 11.98 -9.86
C VAL A 208 8.71 13.18 -9.20
N ARG A 209 8.12 13.73 -8.14
CA ARG A 209 8.65 14.87 -7.39
C ARG A 209 9.45 14.43 -6.17
N PHE A 210 9.15 13.25 -5.67
CA PHE A 210 9.87 12.61 -4.59
C PHE A 210 9.73 11.09 -4.72
N ALA A 211 10.81 10.37 -4.45
CA ALA A 211 10.78 8.92 -4.31
C ALA A 211 11.86 8.46 -3.32
N ILE A 212 11.52 7.47 -2.50
CA ILE A 212 12.44 6.87 -1.54
C ILE A 212 12.30 5.36 -1.55
N ALA A 213 13.45 4.66 -1.59
CA ALA A 213 13.48 3.21 -1.61
C ALA A 213 13.77 2.64 -0.22
N SER A 214 13.09 1.57 0.11
CA SER A 214 13.22 0.83 1.37
C SER A 214 13.29 -0.67 1.13
N GLY A 215 13.82 -1.40 2.11
CA GLY A 215 13.91 -2.85 2.03
C GLY A 215 13.24 -3.52 3.25
N TYR A 216 12.43 -4.54 2.99
CA TYR A 216 11.88 -5.38 4.06
C TYR A 216 12.97 -6.28 4.64
N GLY A 217 12.93 -6.50 5.95
CA GLY A 217 13.86 -7.43 6.60
C GLY A 217 13.53 -8.89 6.27
N ARG A 218 12.26 -9.27 6.37
CA ARG A 218 11.70 -10.54 5.85
C ARG A 218 10.61 -10.24 4.84
N PRO A 219 10.42 -11.10 3.82
CA PRO A 219 9.30 -10.94 2.88
C PRO A 219 7.96 -10.81 3.61
N PRO A 220 7.11 -9.83 3.26
CA PRO A 220 5.81 -9.63 3.92
C PRO A 220 4.92 -10.88 3.91
N MET A 221 4.98 -11.69 2.87
CA MET A 221 4.26 -12.96 2.78
C MET A 221 4.70 -13.96 3.87
N GLU A 222 6.01 -14.06 4.14
CA GLU A 222 6.52 -14.94 5.19
C GLU A 222 6.09 -14.46 6.58
N VAL A 223 6.19 -13.14 6.83
CA VAL A 223 5.75 -12.56 8.11
C VAL A 223 4.25 -12.74 8.32
N SER A 224 3.45 -12.59 7.26
CA SER A 224 2.00 -12.78 7.33
C SER A 224 1.59 -14.23 7.60
N HIS A 225 2.28 -15.21 7.01
CA HIS A 225 1.88 -16.63 7.09
C HIS A 225 2.53 -17.36 8.27
N GLU A 226 3.77 -17.03 8.61
CA GLU A 226 4.54 -17.72 9.64
C GLU A 226 4.56 -16.96 10.97
N GLY A 227 4.08 -15.71 10.94
CA GLY A 227 4.25 -14.78 12.04
C GLY A 227 5.67 -14.21 12.10
N GLY A 228 5.88 -13.27 13.00
CA GLY A 228 7.18 -12.67 13.20
C GLY A 228 7.10 -11.16 13.33
N VAL A 229 8.27 -10.54 13.38
CA VAL A 229 8.43 -9.11 13.46
C VAL A 229 8.54 -8.56 12.04
N PHE A 230 7.62 -7.70 11.66
CA PHE A 230 7.71 -6.93 10.42
C PHE A 230 8.76 -5.85 10.59
N THR A 231 9.69 -5.75 9.64
CA THR A 231 10.67 -4.66 9.61
C THR A 231 10.85 -4.15 8.18
N THR A 232 11.05 -2.85 8.07
CA THR A 232 11.50 -2.19 6.84
C THR A 232 12.42 -1.03 7.19
N ARG A 233 13.36 -0.71 6.31
CA ARG A 233 14.30 0.39 6.51
C ARG A 233 14.61 1.09 5.20
N ILE A 234 14.90 2.38 5.30
CA ILE A 234 15.38 3.18 4.17
C ILE A 234 16.73 2.62 3.69
N LEU A 235 16.87 2.45 2.39
CA LEU A 235 18.11 2.00 1.76
C LEU A 235 19.13 3.16 1.67
N GLU A 236 20.40 2.79 1.58
CA GLU A 236 21.47 3.77 1.29
C GLU A 236 21.19 4.45 -0.05
N ARG A 237 21.13 5.79 -0.04
CA ARG A 237 20.65 6.58 -1.20
C ARG A 237 21.53 6.41 -2.43
N ASP A 238 22.84 6.32 -2.23
CA ASP A 238 23.82 6.21 -3.30
C ASP A 238 24.13 4.76 -3.71
N ALA A 239 23.46 3.78 -3.10
CA ALA A 239 23.63 2.38 -3.48
C ALA A 239 23.12 2.11 -4.90
N ASP A 240 23.79 1.21 -5.62
CA ASP A 240 23.38 0.81 -6.97
C ASP A 240 21.95 0.27 -7.01
N LEU A 241 21.62 -0.56 -6.03
CA LEU A 241 20.27 -1.10 -5.90
C LEU A 241 19.21 0.00 -5.75
N THR A 242 19.47 1.02 -4.93
CA THR A 242 18.56 2.15 -4.74
C THR A 242 18.32 2.90 -6.05
N ARG A 243 19.39 3.24 -6.78
CA ARG A 243 19.27 3.91 -8.09
C ARG A 243 18.45 3.09 -9.09
N ARG A 244 18.68 1.78 -9.14
CA ARG A 244 17.94 0.87 -10.03
C ARG A 244 16.47 0.75 -9.66
N LEU A 245 16.14 0.64 -8.37
CA LEU A 245 14.75 0.62 -7.87
C LEU A 245 14.01 1.91 -8.24
N LEU A 246 14.62 3.07 -7.99
CA LEU A 246 14.04 4.36 -8.35
C LEU A 246 13.80 4.50 -9.86
N ALA A 247 14.75 4.09 -10.68
CA ALA A 247 14.63 4.15 -12.14
C ALA A 247 13.50 3.23 -12.67
N VAL A 248 13.38 2.01 -12.14
CA VAL A 248 12.28 1.11 -12.53
C VAL A 248 10.95 1.65 -12.04
N ASN A 249 10.88 2.21 -10.83
CA ASN A 249 9.67 2.82 -10.30
C ASN A 249 9.16 4.00 -11.15
N GLU A 250 10.06 4.87 -11.61
CA GLU A 250 9.70 5.97 -12.50
C GLU A 250 9.07 5.45 -13.80
N ARG A 251 9.64 4.37 -14.38
CA ARG A 251 9.06 3.69 -15.55
C ARG A 251 7.67 3.12 -15.25
N VAL A 252 7.45 2.52 -14.08
CA VAL A 252 6.13 2.02 -13.65
C VAL A 252 5.13 3.16 -13.57
N MET A 253 5.46 4.28 -12.91
CA MET A 253 4.57 5.45 -12.79
C MET A 253 4.19 6.02 -14.16
N ALA A 254 5.15 6.11 -15.07
CA ALA A 254 4.92 6.58 -16.44
C ALA A 254 4.04 5.61 -17.24
N ALA A 255 4.35 4.30 -17.21
CA ALA A 255 3.62 3.27 -17.94
C ALA A 255 2.17 3.12 -17.48
N PHE A 256 1.91 3.27 -16.18
CA PHE A 256 0.56 3.15 -15.60
C PHE A 256 -0.21 4.48 -15.63
N GLY A 257 0.41 5.54 -16.13
CA GLY A 257 -0.25 6.83 -16.32
C GLY A 257 -0.63 7.52 -15.00
N HIS A 258 0.19 7.38 -13.96
CA HIS A 258 -0.03 8.09 -12.70
C HIS A 258 0.17 9.59 -12.89
N VAL A 259 -0.92 10.36 -12.80
CA VAL A 259 -0.88 11.81 -13.06
C VAL A 259 -0.47 12.57 -11.82
N ARG A 260 -1.10 12.28 -10.67
CA ARG A 260 -0.86 12.95 -9.39
C ARG A 260 -1.29 12.08 -8.22
N GLY A 261 -0.68 12.31 -7.07
CA GLY A 261 -0.93 11.61 -5.83
C GLY A 261 0.33 10.95 -5.29
N VAL A 262 0.13 9.94 -4.47
CA VAL A 262 1.20 9.13 -3.90
C VAL A 262 1.08 7.69 -4.38
N SER A 263 2.18 6.94 -4.34
CA SER A 263 2.16 5.51 -4.61
C SER A 263 3.10 4.77 -3.68
N HIS A 264 2.74 3.51 -3.43
CA HIS A 264 3.57 2.52 -2.76
C HIS A 264 3.77 1.37 -3.73
N THR A 265 5.01 1.12 -4.17
CA THR A 265 5.34 0.17 -5.23
C THR A 265 6.31 -0.87 -4.71
N GLU A 266 6.02 -2.16 -4.92
CA GLU A 266 6.85 -3.28 -4.46
C GLU A 266 7.61 -3.93 -5.61
N PHE A 267 8.85 -4.33 -5.31
CA PHE A 267 9.79 -4.98 -6.21
C PHE A 267 10.45 -6.17 -5.54
N ILE A 268 10.85 -7.17 -6.33
CA ILE A 268 11.74 -8.23 -5.89
C ILE A 268 13.06 -8.17 -6.65
N GLN A 269 14.17 -8.20 -5.94
CA GLN A 269 15.48 -8.48 -6.56
C GLN A 269 15.71 -9.99 -6.54
N ALA A 270 15.65 -10.60 -7.70
CA ALA A 270 15.85 -12.03 -7.86
C ALA A 270 17.26 -12.44 -7.38
N ARG A 271 17.35 -13.41 -6.46
CA ARG A 271 18.61 -13.85 -5.86
C ARG A 271 19.59 -14.39 -6.89
N ALA A 272 19.10 -15.10 -7.91
CA ALA A 272 19.93 -15.76 -8.91
C ALA A 272 20.54 -14.80 -9.93
N SER A 273 19.78 -13.79 -10.39
CA SER A 273 20.19 -12.89 -11.46
C SER A 273 20.52 -11.47 -11.00
N GLY A 274 20.07 -11.09 -9.80
CA GLY A 274 20.12 -9.70 -9.36
C GLY A 274 19.16 -8.76 -10.10
N GLU A 275 18.30 -9.31 -10.97
CA GLU A 275 17.29 -8.56 -11.71
C GLU A 275 16.19 -8.04 -10.78
N ILE A 276 15.72 -6.81 -11.03
CA ILE A 276 14.61 -6.21 -10.32
C ILE A 276 13.32 -6.47 -11.10
N LEU A 277 12.39 -7.18 -10.48
CA LEU A 277 11.08 -7.49 -11.05
C LEU A 277 10.01 -6.68 -10.29
N PHE A 278 9.11 -6.06 -11.03
CA PHE A 278 7.96 -5.36 -10.45
C PHE A 278 6.94 -6.37 -9.90
N LEU A 279 6.45 -6.13 -8.67
CA LEU A 279 5.45 -6.96 -8.01
C LEU A 279 4.06 -6.34 -7.97
N GLU A 280 3.91 -5.16 -7.40
CA GLU A 280 2.63 -4.46 -7.33
C GLU A 280 2.82 -2.98 -7.02
N THR A 281 1.78 -2.19 -7.26
CA THR A 281 1.73 -0.79 -6.86
C THR A 281 0.33 -0.40 -6.44
N SER A 282 0.24 0.53 -5.51
CA SER A 282 -1.00 1.10 -4.99
C SER A 282 -0.96 2.62 -5.11
N ALA A 283 -2.05 3.25 -5.54
CA ALA A 283 -2.16 4.71 -5.62
C ALA A 283 -2.59 5.31 -4.26
N ARG A 284 -1.84 4.97 -3.23
CA ARG A 284 -2.03 5.44 -1.85
C ARG A 284 -0.74 5.35 -1.05
N VAL A 285 -0.75 5.89 0.15
CA VAL A 285 0.35 5.79 1.11
C VAL A 285 0.55 4.34 1.56
N GLY A 286 1.80 3.91 1.71
CA GLY A 286 2.17 2.59 2.23
C GLY A 286 1.54 2.31 3.61
N GLY A 287 1.12 1.05 3.82
CA GLY A 287 0.55 0.61 5.10
C GLY A 287 1.60 0.39 6.18
N ALA A 288 1.17 -0.19 7.32
CA ALA A 288 2.06 -0.61 8.41
C ALA A 288 3.03 0.50 8.90
N HIS A 289 2.58 1.76 8.95
CA HIS A 289 3.36 2.93 9.41
C HIS A 289 4.57 3.30 8.51
N ILE A 290 4.51 2.95 7.22
CA ILE A 290 5.53 3.36 6.24
C ILE A 290 5.55 4.89 6.06
N ALA A 291 4.40 5.58 6.21
CA ALA A 291 4.36 7.04 6.18
C ALA A 291 5.23 7.65 7.28
N GLU A 292 5.09 7.14 8.50
CA GLU A 292 5.87 7.58 9.67
C GLU A 292 7.37 7.26 9.50
N LEU A 293 7.69 6.11 8.87
CA LEU A 293 9.08 5.77 8.52
C LEU A 293 9.68 6.80 7.56
N VAL A 294 8.96 7.14 6.49
CA VAL A 294 9.40 8.13 5.49
C VAL A 294 9.53 9.52 6.14
N GLU A 295 8.57 9.92 6.95
CA GLU A 295 8.61 11.19 7.68
C GLU A 295 9.79 11.25 8.66
N ALA A 296 10.06 10.17 9.40
CA ALA A 296 11.21 10.09 10.29
C ALA A 296 12.53 10.31 9.54
N ALA A 297 12.69 9.72 8.36
CA ALA A 297 13.92 9.84 7.56
C ALA A 297 14.04 11.18 6.82
N THR A 298 12.92 11.75 6.36
CA THR A 298 12.93 12.85 5.39
C THR A 298 12.27 14.12 5.87
N GLY A 299 11.39 14.04 6.88
CA GLY A 299 10.53 15.14 7.29
C GLY A 299 9.29 15.33 6.43
N LEU A 300 9.09 14.50 5.41
CA LEU A 300 7.92 14.54 4.54
C LEU A 300 6.85 13.56 5.02
N ASN A 301 5.73 14.06 5.48
CA ASN A 301 4.55 13.24 5.76
C ASN A 301 3.79 12.98 4.46
N LEU A 302 3.80 11.75 3.95
CA LEU A 302 3.22 11.41 2.65
C LEU A 302 1.72 11.69 2.57
N TRP A 303 0.97 11.59 3.67
CA TRP A 303 -0.45 11.93 3.70
C TRP A 303 -0.66 13.45 3.52
N ALA A 304 0.11 14.25 4.24
CA ALA A 304 0.04 15.70 4.13
C ALA A 304 0.50 16.19 2.74
N GLU A 305 1.58 15.61 2.22
CA GLU A 305 2.05 15.96 0.88
C GLU A 305 1.05 15.56 -0.21
N TRP A 306 0.37 14.41 -0.05
CA TRP A 306 -0.71 14.01 -0.97
C TRP A 306 -1.87 15.01 -0.96
N ALA A 307 -2.28 15.51 0.21
CA ALA A 307 -3.30 16.54 0.30
C ALA A 307 -2.90 17.81 -0.48
N LYS A 308 -1.65 18.26 -0.33
CA LYS A 308 -1.12 19.42 -1.08
C LYS A 308 -1.14 19.19 -2.59
N VAL A 309 -0.76 17.98 -3.04
CA VAL A 309 -0.80 17.57 -4.45
C VAL A 309 -2.23 17.63 -5.01
N GLU A 310 -3.22 17.13 -4.27
CA GLU A 310 -4.62 17.16 -4.69
C GLU A 310 -5.18 18.57 -4.73
N LEU A 311 -4.79 19.42 -3.79
CA LEU A 311 -5.21 20.82 -3.73
C LEU A 311 -4.55 21.69 -4.80
N ALA A 312 -3.30 21.43 -5.13
CA ALA A 312 -2.60 22.11 -6.23
C ALA A 312 -3.27 21.83 -7.58
N ALA A 313 -3.65 20.58 -7.83
CA ALA A 313 -4.55 20.11 -8.91
C ALA A 313 -4.23 20.65 -10.31
N GLY A 314 -2.95 20.87 -10.63
CA GLY A 314 -2.52 21.44 -11.91
C GLY A 314 -2.77 22.94 -12.06
N LYS A 315 -3.30 23.59 -11.03
CA LYS A 315 -3.54 25.06 -11.04
C LYS A 315 -2.33 25.84 -10.51
N THR A 316 -1.58 25.24 -9.59
CA THR A 316 -0.37 25.82 -8.99
C THR A 316 0.77 24.84 -9.08
N ALA A 317 2.01 25.32 -9.09
CA ALA A 317 3.17 24.45 -8.99
C ALA A 317 3.20 23.75 -7.62
N TYR A 318 3.59 22.48 -7.61
CA TYR A 318 3.87 21.73 -6.39
C TYR A 318 5.31 21.22 -6.43
N GLU A 319 6.05 21.52 -5.38
CA GLU A 319 7.34 20.93 -5.08
C GLU A 319 7.36 20.56 -3.59
N PRO A 320 7.79 19.35 -3.23
CA PRO A 320 7.94 19.00 -1.83
C PRO A 320 9.04 19.82 -1.19
N PRO A 321 8.97 20.10 0.13
CA PRO A 321 10.10 20.69 0.86
C PRO A 321 11.36 19.85 0.69
N PRO A 322 12.57 20.46 0.77
CA PRO A 322 13.82 19.71 0.73
C PRO A 322 13.84 18.61 1.83
N PRO A 323 13.99 17.34 1.45
CA PRO A 323 13.95 16.25 2.43
C PRO A 323 15.24 16.22 3.27
N ARG A 324 15.11 15.88 4.56
CA ARG A 324 16.26 15.49 5.37
C ARG A 324 16.92 14.25 4.77
N GLN A 325 18.19 14.03 5.12
CA GLN A 325 18.97 12.94 4.58
C GLN A 325 19.25 11.84 5.65
N ASP A 326 18.38 11.76 6.67
CA ASP A 326 18.50 10.73 7.68
C ASP A 326 18.08 9.34 7.12
N TYR A 327 18.53 8.29 7.79
CA TYR A 327 18.03 6.93 7.61
C TYR A 327 17.11 6.59 8.75
N ALA A 328 16.10 5.78 8.46
CA ALA A 328 15.17 5.29 9.47
C ALA A 328 14.84 3.82 9.25
N GLY A 329 14.47 3.17 10.33
CA GLY A 329 14.03 1.78 10.33
C GLY A 329 12.78 1.62 11.18
N LEU A 330 11.82 0.89 10.66
CA LEU A 330 10.54 0.58 11.29
C LEU A 330 10.51 -0.89 11.70
N LEU A 331 9.98 -1.14 12.87
CA LEU A 331 9.66 -2.47 13.40
C LEU A 331 8.21 -2.47 13.87
N VAL A 332 7.44 -3.49 13.52
CA VAL A 332 6.07 -3.72 14.02
C VAL A 332 5.86 -5.20 14.31
N SER A 333 5.20 -5.51 15.42
CA SER A 333 4.80 -6.87 15.79
C SER A 333 3.47 -6.89 16.53
N LEU A 334 2.77 -8.01 16.47
CA LEU A 334 1.69 -8.30 17.42
C LEU A 334 2.28 -8.54 18.80
N ALA A 335 1.58 -8.08 19.83
CA ALA A 335 1.97 -8.24 21.22
C ALA A 335 0.95 -9.05 22.01
N ARG A 336 1.44 -9.92 22.91
CA ARG A 336 0.61 -10.69 23.85
C ARG A 336 -0.12 -9.77 24.83
N GLN A 337 0.58 -8.70 25.25
CA GLN A 337 0.05 -7.69 26.15
C GLN A 337 -0.91 -6.76 25.41
N GLU A 338 -2.02 -6.39 26.04
CA GLU A 338 -2.95 -5.40 25.50
C GLU A 338 -2.25 -4.03 25.32
N ARG A 339 -1.43 -3.64 26.30
CA ARG A 339 -0.63 -2.42 26.27
C ARG A 339 0.84 -2.76 26.51
N PRO A 340 1.62 -3.01 25.44
CA PRO A 340 3.02 -3.37 25.57
C PRO A 340 3.83 -2.19 26.11
N ASP A 341 4.59 -2.42 27.18
CA ASP A 341 5.50 -1.42 27.73
C ASP A 341 6.86 -1.48 27.04
N THR A 342 7.18 -0.45 26.28
CA THR A 342 8.47 -0.31 25.58
C THR A 342 9.44 0.64 26.28
N SER A 343 9.21 0.99 27.55
CA SER A 343 10.07 1.93 28.31
C SER A 343 11.51 1.43 28.47
N ALA A 344 11.72 0.11 28.49
CA ALA A 344 13.05 -0.51 28.55
C ALA A 344 13.87 -0.36 27.25
N TYR A 345 13.28 0.15 26.16
CA TYR A 345 13.97 0.45 24.90
C TYR A 345 14.39 1.92 24.95
N THR A 346 15.63 2.22 25.34
CA THR A 346 16.07 3.56 25.73
C THR A 346 17.04 4.23 24.76
N ASP A 347 17.32 3.61 23.60
CA ASP A 347 18.25 4.19 22.62
C ASP A 347 17.71 5.55 22.12
N PRO A 348 18.57 6.59 22.07
CA PRO A 348 18.16 7.96 21.70
C PRO A 348 17.69 8.08 20.24
N GLU A 349 18.00 7.10 19.42
CA GLU A 349 17.57 7.02 18.03
C GLU A 349 16.08 6.68 17.88
N ILE A 350 15.38 6.25 18.93
CA ILE A 350 13.93 5.99 18.87
C ILE A 350 13.18 7.31 18.75
N VAL A 351 12.54 7.53 17.63
CA VAL A 351 11.81 8.77 17.32
C VAL A 351 10.30 8.60 17.31
N TRP A 352 9.82 7.36 17.30
CA TRP A 352 8.40 7.06 17.32
C TRP A 352 8.12 5.71 18.00
N ARG A 353 6.98 5.65 18.69
CA ARG A 353 6.46 4.44 19.34
C ARG A 353 4.99 4.28 19.00
N MET A 354 4.59 3.06 18.70
CA MET A 354 3.21 2.73 18.44
C MET A 354 2.39 2.74 19.74
N ASP A 355 1.26 3.42 19.72
CA ASP A 355 0.22 3.34 20.74
C ASP A 355 -1.03 2.67 20.14
N ARG A 356 -1.04 1.35 20.16
CA ARG A 356 -2.14 0.52 19.67
C ARG A 356 -2.26 -0.75 20.52
N PRO A 357 -3.50 -1.12 20.95
CA PRO A 357 -3.72 -2.36 21.70
C PRO A 357 -3.17 -3.58 20.96
N HIS A 358 -2.54 -4.47 21.70
CA HIS A 358 -1.95 -5.72 21.19
C HIS A 358 -0.91 -5.55 20.07
N HIS A 359 -0.30 -4.39 19.95
CA HIS A 359 0.77 -4.14 18.99
C HIS A 359 1.95 -3.45 19.64
N VAL A 360 3.13 -3.75 19.17
CA VAL A 360 4.37 -3.02 19.48
C VAL A 360 4.97 -2.52 18.17
N GLY A 361 5.40 -1.26 18.16
CA GLY A 361 6.07 -0.68 17.01
C GLY A 361 7.04 0.42 17.43
N LEU A 362 8.16 0.50 16.74
CA LEU A 362 9.22 1.47 16.95
C LEU A 362 9.76 1.96 15.62
N ILE A 363 10.08 3.25 15.55
CA ILE A 363 10.92 3.80 14.48
C ILE A 363 12.18 4.34 15.08
N VAL A 364 13.32 3.91 14.56
CA VAL A 364 14.64 4.44 14.86
C VAL A 364 15.15 5.29 13.70
N ARG A 365 15.92 6.35 14.02
CA ARG A 365 16.48 7.27 13.03
C ARG A 365 17.94 7.57 13.34
N SER A 366 18.80 7.57 12.33
CA SER A 366 20.21 7.92 12.43
C SER A 366 20.73 8.49 11.11
N LEU A 367 21.82 9.25 11.16
CA LEU A 367 22.58 9.62 9.95
C LEU A 367 23.40 8.43 9.41
N ASP A 368 23.69 7.42 10.24
CA ASP A 368 24.40 6.20 9.83
C ASP A 368 23.40 5.05 9.57
N PRO A 369 23.29 4.55 8.31
CA PRO A 369 22.39 3.45 7.96
C PRO A 369 22.79 2.13 8.63
N ARG A 370 24.06 1.94 9.01
CA ARG A 370 24.52 0.75 9.74
C ARG A 370 23.95 0.75 11.14
N ARG A 371 23.95 1.91 11.83
CA ARG A 371 23.35 2.05 13.16
C ARG A 371 21.86 1.70 13.16
N VAL A 372 21.12 2.13 12.14
CA VAL A 372 19.70 1.74 11.95
C VAL A 372 19.56 0.23 11.82
N SER A 373 20.41 -0.41 11.03
CA SER A 373 20.37 -1.87 10.81
C SER A 373 20.69 -2.65 12.09
N GLU A 374 21.70 -2.22 12.87
CA GLU A 374 22.09 -2.82 14.15
C GLU A 374 20.96 -2.74 15.18
N LEU A 375 20.35 -1.56 15.31
CA LEU A 375 19.21 -1.35 16.21
C LEU A 375 18.02 -2.22 15.84
N LEU A 376 17.65 -2.28 14.55
CA LEU A 376 16.56 -3.15 14.09
C LEU A 376 16.85 -4.61 14.40
N ALA A 377 18.06 -5.10 14.13
CA ALA A 377 18.43 -6.49 14.41
C ALA A 377 18.30 -6.80 15.91
N SER A 378 18.87 -5.96 16.78
CA SER A 378 18.74 -6.10 18.24
C SER A 378 17.28 -6.06 18.70
N TYR A 379 16.47 -5.14 18.14
CA TYR A 379 15.09 -4.99 18.56
C TYR A 379 14.18 -6.12 18.06
N VAL A 380 14.46 -6.71 16.92
CA VAL A 380 13.74 -7.91 16.45
C VAL A 380 13.85 -9.02 17.49
N GLU A 381 15.07 -9.34 17.97
CA GLU A 381 15.29 -10.38 18.98
C GLU A 381 14.60 -10.04 20.30
N ARG A 382 14.71 -8.80 20.75
CA ARG A 382 14.09 -8.34 22.01
C ARG A 382 12.56 -8.38 21.92
N VAL A 383 11.97 -7.87 20.85
CA VAL A 383 10.51 -7.84 20.64
C VAL A 383 9.95 -9.26 20.52
N GLN A 384 10.66 -10.17 19.86
CA GLN A 384 10.28 -11.58 19.80
C GLN A 384 10.20 -12.20 21.20
N ARG A 385 11.19 -11.96 22.05
CA ARG A 385 11.23 -12.47 23.42
C ARG A 385 10.17 -11.82 24.31
N ASP A 386 10.06 -10.49 24.27
CA ASP A 386 9.33 -9.69 25.26
C ASP A 386 7.83 -9.60 24.93
N PHE A 387 7.44 -9.55 23.65
CA PHE A 387 6.09 -9.21 23.22
C PHE A 387 5.44 -10.19 22.26
N GLN A 388 6.17 -10.79 21.34
CA GLN A 388 5.59 -11.43 20.15
C GLN A 388 4.40 -12.35 20.46
N ALA A 389 3.30 -12.09 19.77
CA ALA A 389 2.16 -12.98 19.63
C ALA A 389 2.06 -13.47 18.17
N TYR A 390 1.38 -14.59 17.98
CA TYR A 390 1.04 -15.11 16.67
C TYR A 390 -0.49 -15.19 16.54
N LEU A 391 -1.00 -14.64 15.45
CA LEU A 391 -2.36 -14.85 15.00
C LEU A 391 -2.29 -15.51 13.62
N ALA A 392 -3.10 -16.54 13.42
CA ALA A 392 -3.22 -17.15 12.10
C ALA A 392 -3.64 -16.12 11.06
N PRO A 393 -3.16 -16.23 9.80
CA PRO A 393 -3.55 -15.32 8.73
C PRO A 393 -5.08 -15.25 8.61
N LYS A 394 -5.59 -14.03 8.46
CA LYS A 394 -7.02 -13.82 8.22
C LYS A 394 -7.33 -13.97 6.73
N ASP A 395 -8.52 -14.44 6.42
CA ASP A 395 -9.01 -14.51 5.04
C ASP A 395 -9.43 -13.13 4.50
N LYS A 396 -9.55 -12.11 5.38
CA LYS A 396 -9.93 -10.73 5.06
C LYS A 396 -9.09 -9.72 5.86
N PRO A 397 -8.87 -8.50 5.34
CA PRO A 397 -8.20 -7.43 6.08
C PRO A 397 -8.91 -7.15 7.40
N SER A 398 -8.13 -6.80 8.42
CA SER A 398 -8.68 -6.27 9.68
C SER A 398 -8.82 -4.75 9.58
N SER A 399 -9.90 -4.27 10.11
CA SER A 399 -10.11 -2.84 10.39
C SER A 399 -9.06 -2.30 11.36
#